data_ff7fb2368587d306a8aad548b51151b5
#
_entry.id   ff7fb2368587d306a8aad548b51151b5
#
_cell.length_a   1.000
_cell.length_b   1.000
_cell.length_c   1.000
_cell.angle_alpha   90.00
_cell.angle_beta   90.00
_cell.angle_gamma   90.00
#
_symmetry.space_group_name_H-M   'P 1'
#
loop_
_entity.id
_entity.type
_entity.pdbx_description
1 polymer ?
#
loop_
_entity_poly.entity_id
_entity_poly.type
_entity_poly.pdbx_seq_one_letter_code
_entity_poly.pdbx_strand_id
1 'polypeptide(L)'
;MSVKRGSDNLLNNIDFTLNSGEHLAIIGPSGSGKSLLAMALKGQILHTGTIEYRKNNELTKPKIAYITSTYALKNKSNVSDFYYQQRFNTCDAEDSATLTDELLKKGDTESVNKWLDRFQLTHRAQAPLIQLSNGELKKMQLISHLLSNPEILILDKVFTGLDILSRKELHTVINQLADENVRIILITDHHNIPECITHFAEMSNGGITAYNSINQLNITETQQTDFNKPLPVIKNPSVDEVLIRMENVTIQYNNNIILNNINWQVNPGECWQIKGHNGAGKSTLLSLINGDNPQAYAQQIYLFGKKRGSGESIWDIKKKIGFVSPELYNFFDRNTTVEQAIGSGFFDTIGLFRKLNEQQTLKIKEWLSFFSLESKATKLLSYLSNGEQRLVLIARALIKDPVMLALDEPCQGLDDSQITTITHLLEQIHQSSNISMLFISHYDSEVPSCVKHILELNKGVPTISKRK
;
A
#
# COMPACT_ATOMS: atom_id res chain seq x y z
N MET A 1 2.25 -28.48 13.59
CA MET A 1 2.53 -27.29 14.44
C MET A 1 1.27 -26.45 14.55
N SER A 2 0.96 -25.89 15.73
CA SER A 2 -0.23 -25.03 15.92
C SER A 2 0.11 -23.79 16.77
N VAL A 3 -0.61 -22.69 16.56
CA VAL A 3 -0.45 -21.44 17.31
C VAL A 3 -1.78 -21.03 17.89
N LYS A 4 -1.79 -20.67 19.20
CA LYS A 4 -2.99 -20.24 19.93
C LYS A 4 -2.80 -18.85 20.52
N ARG A 5 -3.90 -18.11 20.61
CA ARG A 5 -3.99 -16.86 21.37
C ARG A 5 -5.23 -16.91 22.27
N GLY A 6 -5.01 -17.16 23.56
CA GLY A 6 -6.11 -17.46 24.48
C GLY A 6 -6.82 -18.76 24.08
N SER A 7 -8.14 -18.69 23.89
CA SER A 7 -8.98 -19.81 23.41
C SER A 7 -8.92 -20.02 21.90
N ASP A 8 -8.43 -19.05 21.13
CA ASP A 8 -8.53 -19.07 19.69
C ASP A 8 -7.33 -19.76 19.04
N ASN A 9 -7.60 -20.73 18.18
CA ASN A 9 -6.58 -21.34 17.34
C ASN A 9 -6.33 -20.44 16.12
N LEU A 10 -5.14 -19.84 16.06
CA LEU A 10 -4.73 -18.97 14.94
C LEU A 10 -4.08 -19.75 13.81
N LEU A 11 -3.31 -20.82 14.16
CA LEU A 11 -2.82 -21.81 13.21
C LEU A 11 -3.19 -23.20 13.69
N ASN A 12 -3.65 -24.04 12.77
CA ASN A 12 -4.18 -25.37 13.06
C ASN A 12 -3.42 -26.43 12.28
N ASN A 13 -2.76 -27.33 13.02
CA ASN A 13 -2.17 -28.54 12.49
C ASN A 13 -1.35 -28.37 11.19
N ILE A 14 -0.48 -27.36 11.16
CA ILE A 14 0.41 -27.10 10.02
C ILE A 14 1.44 -28.23 9.95
N ASP A 15 1.49 -28.90 8.81
CA ASP A 15 2.44 -29.96 8.51
C ASP A 15 2.90 -29.86 7.06
N PHE A 16 4.21 -29.69 6.86
CA PHE A 16 4.86 -29.73 5.55
C PHE A 16 6.37 -29.93 5.70
N THR A 17 6.99 -30.40 4.65
CA THR A 17 8.44 -30.57 4.57
C THR A 17 8.97 -29.85 3.34
N LEU A 18 10.03 -29.04 3.50
CA LEU A 18 10.70 -28.34 2.43
C LEU A 18 12.14 -28.88 2.32
N ASN A 19 12.43 -29.59 1.25
CA ASN A 19 13.72 -30.27 1.03
C ASN A 19 14.81 -29.30 0.55
N SER A 20 16.05 -29.78 0.49
CA SER A 20 17.17 -28.99 -0.04
C SER A 20 16.94 -28.63 -1.51
N GLY A 21 17.20 -27.36 -1.86
CA GLY A 21 16.97 -26.84 -3.21
C GLY A 21 15.50 -26.47 -3.50
N GLU A 22 14.56 -26.71 -2.57
CA GLU A 22 13.17 -26.30 -2.73
C GLU A 22 12.95 -24.91 -2.13
N HIS A 23 12.13 -24.10 -2.80
CA HIS A 23 11.70 -22.76 -2.40
C HIS A 23 10.18 -22.70 -2.36
N LEU A 24 9.61 -22.04 -1.36
CA LEU A 24 8.19 -22.09 -1.03
C LEU A 24 7.51 -20.74 -1.24
N ALA A 25 6.39 -20.72 -1.97
CA ALA A 25 5.41 -19.64 -1.91
C ALA A 25 4.28 -20.02 -0.94
N ILE A 26 3.92 -19.11 -0.03
CA ILE A 26 2.76 -19.22 0.84
C ILE A 26 1.70 -18.26 0.34
N ILE A 27 0.60 -18.80 -0.16
CA ILE A 27 -0.51 -18.06 -0.79
C ILE A 27 -1.82 -18.26 0.00
N GLY A 28 -2.85 -17.52 -0.33
CA GLY A 28 -4.18 -17.62 0.29
C GLY A 28 -4.73 -16.26 0.74
N PRO A 29 -6.00 -16.20 1.18
CA PRO A 29 -6.69 -14.97 1.53
C PRO A 29 -6.05 -14.22 2.71
N SER A 30 -6.33 -12.93 2.81
CA SER A 30 -5.88 -12.11 3.94
C SER A 30 -6.47 -12.66 5.25
N GLY A 31 -5.67 -12.68 6.33
CA GLY A 31 -6.11 -13.25 7.61
C GLY A 31 -6.00 -14.77 7.72
N SER A 32 -5.57 -15.51 6.70
CA SER A 32 -5.42 -16.98 6.74
C SER A 32 -4.26 -17.49 7.61
N GLY A 33 -3.45 -16.60 8.22
CA GLY A 33 -2.38 -16.98 9.14
C GLY A 33 -0.97 -17.01 8.52
N LYS A 34 -0.77 -16.59 7.26
CA LYS A 34 0.53 -16.64 6.54
C LYS A 34 1.68 -15.97 7.31
N SER A 35 1.47 -14.73 7.74
CA SER A 35 2.49 -13.99 8.52
C SER A 35 2.75 -14.62 9.89
N LEU A 36 1.73 -15.22 10.52
CA LEU A 36 1.89 -15.97 11.76
C LEU A 36 2.75 -17.22 11.55
N LEU A 37 2.55 -17.93 10.43
CA LEU A 37 3.41 -19.06 10.06
C LEU A 37 4.86 -18.61 9.88
N ALA A 38 5.09 -17.49 9.18
CA ALA A 38 6.43 -16.91 9.03
C ALA A 38 7.09 -16.58 10.37
N MET A 39 6.34 -15.96 11.29
CA MET A 39 6.82 -15.65 12.66
C MET A 39 7.15 -16.93 13.45
N ALA A 40 6.33 -17.97 13.31
CA ALA A 40 6.59 -19.26 13.95
C ALA A 40 7.85 -19.92 13.41
N LEU A 41 8.04 -19.94 12.08
CA LEU A 41 9.25 -20.42 11.43
C LEU A 41 10.50 -19.63 11.88
N LYS A 42 10.39 -18.33 12.07
CA LYS A 42 11.46 -17.49 12.63
C LYS A 42 11.72 -17.75 14.12
N GLY A 43 10.79 -18.41 14.84
CA GLY A 43 10.86 -18.61 16.29
C GLY A 43 10.47 -17.36 17.11
N GLN A 44 9.68 -16.45 16.53
CA GLN A 44 9.24 -15.21 17.18
C GLN A 44 7.94 -15.36 17.98
N ILE A 45 7.20 -16.45 17.78
CA ILE A 45 5.96 -16.73 18.50
C ILE A 45 5.96 -18.15 19.06
N LEU A 46 5.26 -18.31 20.19
CA LEU A 46 5.07 -19.60 20.82
C LEU A 46 4.13 -20.47 19.98
N HIS A 47 4.49 -21.74 19.83
CA HIS A 47 3.72 -22.76 19.11
C HIS A 47 3.77 -24.11 19.82
N THR A 48 2.83 -24.97 19.50
CA THR A 48 2.84 -26.38 19.89
C THR A 48 3.25 -27.22 18.70
N GLY A 49 3.85 -28.39 18.94
CA GLY A 49 4.47 -29.22 17.89
C GLY A 49 5.92 -28.84 17.64
N THR A 50 6.53 -29.46 16.63
CA THR A 50 7.95 -29.35 16.33
C THR A 50 8.20 -28.61 15.01
N ILE A 51 9.20 -27.74 14.98
CA ILE A 51 9.80 -27.18 13.76
C ILE A 51 11.26 -27.62 13.77
N GLU A 52 11.66 -28.41 12.80
CA GLU A 52 13.02 -28.93 12.70
C GLU A 52 13.70 -28.37 11.45
N TYR A 53 14.94 -27.91 11.63
CA TYR A 53 15.82 -27.56 10.54
C TYR A 53 16.96 -28.57 10.48
N ARG A 54 17.16 -29.18 9.33
CA ARG A 54 18.19 -30.22 9.14
C ARG A 54 19.14 -29.84 8.00
N LYS A 55 20.43 -30.07 8.21
CA LYS A 55 21.49 -29.99 7.20
C LYS A 55 22.26 -31.27 7.23
N ASN A 56 22.36 -31.97 6.10
CA ASN A 56 22.99 -33.28 6.02
C ASN A 56 22.42 -34.28 7.05
N ASN A 57 21.10 -34.29 7.24
CA ASN A 57 20.36 -35.11 8.22
C ASN A 57 20.60 -34.75 9.70
N GLU A 58 21.43 -33.76 10.01
CA GLU A 58 21.67 -33.30 11.38
C GLU A 58 20.78 -32.06 11.71
N LEU A 59 20.30 -32.01 12.96
CA LEU A 59 19.54 -30.85 13.46
C LEU A 59 20.44 -29.62 13.52
N THR A 60 19.98 -28.52 12.93
CA THR A 60 20.70 -27.22 12.88
C THR A 60 19.85 -26.08 13.35
N LYS A 61 20.48 -24.94 13.64
CA LYS A 61 19.81 -23.65 13.85
C LYS A 61 20.25 -22.68 12.74
N PRO A 62 19.55 -22.66 11.60
CA PRO A 62 19.91 -21.78 10.50
C PRO A 62 19.73 -20.31 10.88
N LYS A 63 20.52 -19.45 10.26
CA LYS A 63 20.27 -18.00 10.29
C LYS A 63 19.06 -17.69 9.42
N ILE A 64 17.96 -17.23 10.04
CA ILE A 64 16.72 -16.89 9.35
C ILE A 64 16.54 -15.38 9.36
N ALA A 65 16.45 -14.76 8.19
CA ALA A 65 15.99 -13.40 8.02
C ALA A 65 14.48 -13.37 7.71
N TYR A 66 13.74 -12.49 8.37
CA TYR A 66 12.31 -12.27 8.12
C TYR A 66 12.10 -10.80 7.77
N ILE A 67 11.57 -10.55 6.59
CA ILE A 67 11.37 -9.23 6.01
C ILE A 67 9.89 -9.02 5.74
N THR A 68 9.34 -7.95 6.31
CA THR A 68 7.92 -7.58 6.18
C THR A 68 7.71 -6.49 5.13
N SER A 69 6.45 -6.29 4.75
CA SER A 69 6.07 -5.21 3.81
C SER A 69 6.34 -3.81 4.35
N THR A 70 6.33 -3.62 5.68
CA THR A 70 6.50 -2.33 6.34
C THR A 70 7.91 -2.16 6.89
N TYR A 71 8.50 -0.99 6.69
CA TYR A 71 9.74 -0.58 7.33
C TYR A 71 9.49 0.69 8.14
N ALA A 72 9.66 0.61 9.45
CA ALA A 72 9.56 1.77 10.31
C ALA A 72 10.88 2.56 10.25
N LEU A 73 10.91 3.63 9.44
CA LEU A 73 12.02 4.57 9.45
C LEU A 73 11.98 5.40 10.73
N LYS A 74 13.15 5.54 11.35
CA LYS A 74 13.37 6.43 12.48
C LYS A 74 14.40 7.47 12.05
N ASN A 75 14.17 8.74 12.43
CA ASN A 75 15.18 9.79 12.28
C ASN A 75 16.33 9.59 13.31
N LYS A 76 17.40 10.39 13.23
CA LYS A 76 18.52 10.35 14.19
C LYS A 76 18.05 10.58 15.63
N SER A 77 16.96 11.34 15.82
CA SER A 77 16.30 11.60 17.11
C SER A 77 15.39 10.46 17.58
N ASN A 78 15.31 9.33 16.85
CA ASN A 78 14.51 8.13 17.16
C ASN A 78 12.99 8.35 17.16
N VAL A 79 12.48 9.40 16.48
CA VAL A 79 11.07 9.77 16.36
C VAL A 79 10.54 9.34 15.00
N SER A 80 9.44 8.60 14.97
CA SER A 80 8.78 8.12 13.73
C SER A 80 7.62 9.01 13.27
N ASP A 81 7.09 9.85 14.16
CA ASP A 81 5.77 10.48 13.97
C ASP A 81 5.74 11.63 12.95
N PHE A 82 6.90 12.16 12.56
CA PHE A 82 7.01 13.29 11.62
C PHE A 82 7.49 12.94 10.22
N TYR A 83 7.76 11.67 9.92
CA TYR A 83 8.36 11.25 8.66
C TYR A 83 7.59 11.73 7.41
N TYR A 84 6.27 11.76 7.48
CA TYR A 84 5.43 12.14 6.35
C TYR A 84 5.35 13.64 6.12
N GLN A 85 5.33 14.44 7.18
CA GLN A 85 5.41 15.90 7.07
C GLN A 85 6.80 16.34 6.59
N GLN A 86 7.85 15.65 7.04
CA GLN A 86 9.24 15.90 6.65
C GLN A 86 9.53 15.59 5.18
N ARG A 87 8.83 14.61 4.58
CA ARG A 87 9.00 14.27 3.15
C ARG A 87 8.64 15.44 2.22
N PHE A 88 7.80 16.35 2.66
CA PHE A 88 7.38 17.54 1.91
C PHE A 88 8.06 18.84 2.39
N ASN A 89 8.74 18.83 3.54
CA ASN A 89 9.47 19.95 4.09
C ASN A 89 10.98 19.77 3.86
N THR A 90 11.56 20.59 3.00
CA THR A 90 13.00 20.52 2.62
C THR A 90 13.97 20.84 3.77
N CYS A 91 13.47 21.33 4.91
CA CYS A 91 14.30 21.79 6.04
C CYS A 91 14.80 20.67 6.98
N ASP A 92 14.18 19.49 6.95
CA ASP A 92 14.43 18.43 7.94
C ASP A 92 15.30 17.28 7.41
N ALA A 93 15.89 17.41 6.22
CA ALA A 93 16.75 16.40 5.62
C ALA A 93 18.08 16.19 6.39
N GLU A 94 18.50 17.18 7.18
CA GLU A 94 19.75 17.14 7.96
C GLU A 94 19.69 16.15 9.14
N ASP A 95 18.50 15.85 9.66
CA ASP A 95 18.30 14.87 10.75
C ASP A 95 18.09 13.42 10.23
N SER A 96 18.07 13.21 8.92
CA SER A 96 17.95 11.88 8.33
C SER A 96 19.33 11.21 8.19
N ALA A 97 19.43 9.92 8.60
CA ALA A 97 20.60 9.10 8.30
C ALA A 97 20.72 8.88 6.79
N THR A 98 21.94 8.70 6.28
CA THR A 98 22.15 8.29 4.88
C THR A 98 21.89 6.78 4.72
N LEU A 99 21.69 6.35 3.47
CA LEU A 99 21.56 4.92 3.15
C LEU A 99 22.76 4.11 3.65
N THR A 100 23.98 4.60 3.44
CA THR A 100 25.21 3.95 3.88
C THR A 100 25.30 3.90 5.41
N ASP A 101 25.02 5.02 6.11
CA ASP A 101 25.05 5.06 7.58
C ASP A 101 24.11 4.02 8.20
N GLU A 102 22.93 3.82 7.63
CA GLU A 102 21.96 2.83 8.13
C GLU A 102 22.44 1.40 7.92
N LEU A 103 23.04 1.11 6.77
CA LEU A 103 23.54 -0.22 6.44
C LEU A 103 24.83 -0.58 7.24
N LEU A 104 25.69 0.39 7.49
CA LEU A 104 26.91 0.19 8.31
C LEU A 104 26.62 -0.17 9.78
N LYS A 105 25.39 0.06 10.26
CA LYS A 105 24.94 -0.48 11.56
C LYS A 105 24.83 -2.01 11.57
N LYS A 106 24.81 -2.65 10.39
CA LYS A 106 24.52 -4.09 10.21
C LYS A 106 25.66 -4.89 9.59
N GLY A 107 26.61 -4.22 8.91
CA GLY A 107 27.72 -4.85 8.24
C GLY A 107 28.92 -3.92 8.09
N ASP A 108 30.02 -4.47 7.62
CA ASP A 108 31.24 -3.73 7.29
C ASP A 108 31.13 -3.01 5.94
N THR A 109 32.05 -2.07 5.70
CA THR A 109 32.04 -1.22 4.50
C THR A 109 32.15 -2.02 3.20
N GLU A 110 32.94 -3.09 3.19
CA GLU A 110 33.15 -3.91 1.98
C GLU A 110 31.86 -4.65 1.61
N SER A 111 31.24 -5.31 2.59
CA SER A 111 29.97 -6.00 2.43
C SER A 111 28.84 -5.05 2.02
N VAL A 112 28.76 -3.86 2.64
CA VAL A 112 27.77 -2.85 2.28
C VAL A 112 27.94 -2.39 0.84
N ASN A 113 29.15 -2.05 0.41
CA ASN A 113 29.42 -1.61 -0.95
C ASN A 113 29.08 -2.70 -1.99
N LYS A 114 29.45 -3.96 -1.70
CA LYS A 114 29.09 -5.10 -2.55
C LYS A 114 27.57 -5.22 -2.75
N TRP A 115 26.80 -5.09 -1.68
CA TRP A 115 25.34 -5.16 -1.77
C TRP A 115 24.71 -3.93 -2.43
N LEU A 116 25.25 -2.73 -2.17
CA LEU A 116 24.79 -1.51 -2.85
C LEU A 116 24.99 -1.59 -4.37
N ASP A 117 26.12 -2.11 -4.82
CA ASP A 117 26.40 -2.32 -6.24
C ASP A 117 25.44 -3.36 -6.84
N ARG A 118 25.28 -4.51 -6.21
CA ARG A 118 24.38 -5.57 -6.67
C ARG A 118 22.91 -5.11 -6.79
N PHE A 119 22.45 -4.27 -5.87
CA PHE A 119 21.09 -3.71 -5.90
C PHE A 119 20.99 -2.41 -6.71
N GLN A 120 22.08 -1.98 -7.38
CA GLN A 120 22.16 -0.76 -8.18
C GLN A 120 21.82 0.50 -7.38
N LEU A 121 22.22 0.55 -6.11
CA LEU A 121 21.99 1.67 -5.19
C LEU A 121 23.24 2.49 -4.89
N THR A 122 24.40 2.22 -5.52
CA THR A 122 25.66 2.92 -5.30
C THR A 122 25.53 4.43 -5.50
N HIS A 123 24.75 4.85 -6.52
CA HIS A 123 24.50 6.27 -6.80
C HIS A 123 23.65 6.97 -5.72
N ARG A 124 22.99 6.21 -4.84
CA ARG A 124 22.15 6.68 -3.73
C ARG A 124 22.82 6.51 -2.37
N ALA A 125 24.06 6.01 -2.31
CA ALA A 125 24.77 5.66 -1.06
C ALA A 125 24.75 6.77 -0.03
N GLN A 126 24.92 8.03 -0.44
CA GLN A 126 24.92 9.22 0.44
C GLN A 126 23.54 9.91 0.51
N ALA A 127 22.51 9.37 -0.13
CA ALA A 127 21.18 9.96 -0.07
C ALA A 127 20.56 9.77 1.32
N PRO A 128 19.94 10.81 1.90
CA PRO A 128 19.13 10.68 3.10
C PRO A 128 18.00 9.67 2.90
N LEU A 129 17.69 8.83 3.89
CA LEU A 129 16.66 7.80 3.80
C LEU A 129 15.28 8.36 3.39
N ILE A 130 14.98 9.57 3.83
CA ILE A 130 13.74 10.28 3.52
C ILE A 130 13.57 10.58 2.02
N GLN A 131 14.66 10.66 1.27
CA GLN A 131 14.67 10.94 -0.17
C GLN A 131 14.62 9.67 -1.04
N LEU A 132 14.65 8.48 -0.41
CA LEU A 132 14.57 7.22 -1.15
C LEU A 132 13.12 6.93 -1.57
N SER A 133 12.99 6.42 -2.78
CA SER A 133 11.71 5.88 -3.26
C SER A 133 11.31 4.63 -2.47
N ASN A 134 10.04 4.23 -2.53
CA ASN A 134 9.57 3.00 -1.89
C ASN A 134 10.36 1.77 -2.36
N GLY A 135 10.71 1.70 -3.66
CA GLY A 135 11.54 0.63 -4.22
C GLY A 135 12.95 0.61 -3.63
N GLU A 136 13.61 1.79 -3.55
CA GLU A 136 14.95 1.93 -2.97
C GLU A 136 14.95 1.58 -1.47
N LEU A 137 13.91 1.98 -0.73
CA LEU A 137 13.73 1.60 0.68
C LEU A 137 13.58 0.09 0.86
N LYS A 138 12.83 -0.58 -0.03
CA LYS A 138 12.71 -2.05 -0.01
C LYS A 138 14.04 -2.74 -0.30
N LYS A 139 14.78 -2.27 -1.29
CA LYS A 139 16.12 -2.75 -1.61
C LYS A 139 17.05 -2.58 -0.40
N MET A 140 17.06 -1.40 0.25
CA MET A 140 17.80 -1.16 1.49
C MET A 140 17.41 -2.13 2.60
N GLN A 141 16.11 -2.34 2.82
CA GLN A 141 15.61 -3.29 3.82
C GLN A 141 16.13 -4.71 3.56
N LEU A 142 16.10 -5.16 2.30
CA LEU A 142 16.67 -6.45 1.90
C LEU A 142 18.18 -6.51 2.20
N ILE A 143 18.96 -5.53 1.77
CA ILE A 143 20.40 -5.45 2.03
C ILE A 143 20.68 -5.54 3.53
N SER A 144 19.95 -4.77 4.35
CA SER A 144 20.10 -4.75 5.81
C SER A 144 19.96 -6.14 6.46
N HIS A 145 19.12 -7.01 5.88
CA HIS A 145 18.95 -8.38 6.37
C HIS A 145 19.95 -9.35 5.75
N LEU A 146 20.32 -9.15 4.47
CA LEU A 146 21.30 -9.97 3.76
C LEU A 146 22.73 -9.81 4.31
N LEU A 147 23.06 -8.65 4.90
CA LEU A 147 24.34 -8.44 5.61
C LEU A 147 24.54 -9.43 6.77
N SER A 148 23.48 -10.04 7.29
CA SER A 148 23.61 -11.12 8.28
C SER A 148 23.95 -12.51 7.68
N ASN A 149 24.06 -12.62 6.35
CA ASN A 149 24.26 -13.88 5.63
C ASN A 149 23.26 -14.98 6.05
N PRO A 150 21.94 -14.77 5.80
CA PRO A 150 20.92 -15.73 6.18
C PRO A 150 20.99 -16.99 5.31
N GLU A 151 20.72 -18.15 5.89
CA GLU A 151 20.54 -19.43 5.18
C GLU A 151 19.08 -19.57 4.69
N ILE A 152 18.13 -18.94 5.41
CA ILE A 152 16.71 -18.89 5.05
C ILE A 152 16.26 -17.46 5.03
N LEU A 153 15.62 -17.06 3.94
CA LEU A 153 15.04 -15.73 3.75
C LEU A 153 13.51 -15.84 3.65
N ILE A 154 12.82 -15.34 4.64
CA ILE A 154 11.36 -15.27 4.67
C ILE A 154 10.94 -13.86 4.25
N LEU A 155 10.20 -13.76 3.14
CA LEU A 155 9.77 -12.53 2.52
C LEU A 155 8.24 -12.41 2.64
N ASP A 156 7.76 -11.45 3.43
CA ASP A 156 6.32 -11.26 3.66
C ASP A 156 5.81 -10.02 2.92
N LYS A 157 5.10 -10.26 1.80
CA LYS A 157 4.49 -9.23 0.95
C LYS A 157 5.47 -8.14 0.51
N VAL A 158 6.70 -8.52 0.14
CA VAL A 158 7.79 -7.57 -0.19
C VAL A 158 7.54 -6.80 -1.49
N PHE A 159 6.66 -7.27 -2.36
CA PHE A 159 6.31 -6.62 -3.62
C PHE A 159 5.29 -5.49 -3.48
N THR A 160 4.69 -5.34 -2.29
CA THR A 160 3.68 -4.32 -2.03
C THR A 160 4.25 -2.91 -2.21
N GLY A 161 3.57 -2.06 -2.99
CA GLY A 161 3.98 -0.67 -3.26
C GLY A 161 5.16 -0.51 -4.21
N LEU A 162 5.54 -1.58 -4.93
CA LEU A 162 6.55 -1.52 -5.97
C LEU A 162 5.90 -1.37 -7.35
N ASP A 163 6.47 -0.50 -8.17
CA ASP A 163 6.13 -0.42 -9.59
C ASP A 163 6.60 -1.67 -10.36
N ILE A 164 6.15 -1.80 -11.61
CA ILE A 164 6.43 -2.98 -12.44
C ILE A 164 7.93 -3.20 -12.64
N LEU A 165 8.72 -2.13 -12.81
CA LEU A 165 10.18 -2.23 -13.01
C LEU A 165 10.88 -2.69 -11.74
N SER A 166 10.63 -2.01 -10.62
CA SER A 166 11.19 -2.35 -9.30
C SER A 166 10.86 -3.78 -8.89
N ARG A 167 9.68 -4.27 -9.27
CA ARG A 167 9.26 -5.64 -9.00
C ARG A 167 10.05 -6.65 -9.82
N LYS A 168 10.22 -6.42 -11.14
CA LYS A 168 11.05 -7.27 -11.99
C LYS A 168 12.49 -7.36 -11.49
N GLU A 169 13.06 -6.23 -11.08
CA GLU A 169 14.40 -6.20 -10.49
C GLU A 169 14.46 -7.02 -9.21
N LEU A 170 13.45 -6.91 -8.34
CA LEU A 170 13.39 -7.69 -7.10
C LEU A 170 13.23 -9.19 -7.37
N HIS A 171 12.43 -9.61 -8.37
CA HIS A 171 12.34 -10.99 -8.82
C HIS A 171 13.72 -11.53 -9.23
N THR A 172 14.45 -10.75 -10.03
CA THR A 172 15.82 -11.13 -10.46
C THR A 172 16.74 -11.34 -9.26
N VAL A 173 16.71 -10.44 -8.28
CA VAL A 173 17.54 -10.57 -7.07
C VAL A 173 17.14 -11.79 -6.24
N ILE A 174 15.85 -12.08 -6.08
CA ILE A 174 15.38 -13.26 -5.33
C ILE A 174 15.82 -14.54 -6.02
N ASN A 175 15.73 -14.62 -7.35
CA ASN A 175 16.22 -15.78 -8.12
C ASN A 175 17.73 -15.97 -7.92
N GLN A 176 18.53 -14.92 -8.03
CA GLN A 176 19.97 -14.97 -7.79
C GLN A 176 20.33 -15.44 -6.37
N LEU A 177 19.60 -15.02 -5.35
CA LEU A 177 19.80 -15.46 -3.96
C LEU A 177 19.48 -16.96 -3.80
N ALA A 178 18.46 -17.45 -4.49
CA ALA A 178 18.12 -18.87 -4.53
C ALA A 178 19.24 -19.70 -5.17
N ASP A 179 19.83 -19.21 -6.28
CA ASP A 179 20.99 -19.84 -6.95
C ASP A 179 22.22 -19.87 -6.04
N GLU A 180 22.37 -18.92 -5.12
CA GLU A 180 23.41 -18.88 -4.09
C GLU A 180 23.10 -19.74 -2.85
N ASN A 181 22.16 -20.67 -2.95
CA ASN A 181 21.72 -21.58 -1.90
C ASN A 181 21.03 -20.91 -0.70
N VAL A 182 20.54 -19.69 -0.83
CA VAL A 182 19.64 -19.09 0.17
C VAL A 182 18.25 -19.67 -0.04
N ARG A 183 17.68 -20.30 0.98
CA ARG A 183 16.32 -20.83 0.90
C ARG A 183 15.31 -19.70 0.97
N ILE A 184 14.42 -19.64 -0.01
CA ILE A 184 13.37 -18.61 -0.10
C ILE A 184 12.05 -19.19 0.40
N ILE A 185 11.40 -18.47 1.35
CA ILE A 185 10.01 -18.66 1.74
C ILE A 185 9.30 -17.32 1.50
N LEU A 186 8.37 -17.30 0.56
CA LEU A 186 7.75 -16.09 0.07
C LEU A 186 6.26 -16.08 0.37
N ILE A 187 5.79 -15.11 1.14
CA ILE A 187 4.36 -14.83 1.29
C ILE A 187 3.96 -13.81 0.23
N THR A 188 3.10 -14.22 -0.69
CA THR A 188 2.74 -13.41 -1.85
C THR A 188 1.35 -13.77 -2.38
N ASP A 189 0.89 -13.06 -3.40
CA ASP A 189 -0.25 -13.40 -4.24
C ASP A 189 0.19 -14.21 -5.47
N HIS A 190 -0.77 -14.74 -6.23
CA HIS A 190 -0.53 -15.60 -7.39
C HIS A 190 0.24 -14.91 -8.52
N HIS A 191 0.17 -13.59 -8.61
CA HIS A 191 0.75 -12.81 -9.72
C HIS A 191 2.22 -12.41 -9.49
N ASN A 192 2.75 -12.63 -8.27
CA ASN A 192 4.06 -12.16 -7.86
C ASN A 192 4.96 -13.30 -7.37
N ILE A 193 5.03 -14.40 -8.13
CA ILE A 193 5.84 -15.58 -7.80
C ILE A 193 7.10 -15.58 -8.66
N PRO A 194 8.31 -15.45 -8.07
CA PRO A 194 9.58 -15.58 -8.79
C PRO A 194 9.82 -16.99 -9.35
N GLU A 195 10.62 -17.08 -10.41
CA GLU A 195 10.90 -18.34 -11.12
C GLU A 195 11.59 -19.40 -10.25
N CYS A 196 12.37 -18.99 -9.24
CA CYS A 196 13.04 -19.90 -8.32
C CYS A 196 12.08 -20.70 -7.42
N ILE A 197 10.82 -20.28 -7.28
CA ILE A 197 9.85 -20.96 -6.42
C ILE A 197 9.48 -22.32 -7.03
N THR A 198 9.63 -23.37 -6.25
CA THR A 198 9.40 -24.74 -6.66
C THR A 198 8.10 -25.33 -6.12
N HIS A 199 7.66 -24.87 -4.94
CA HIS A 199 6.47 -25.36 -4.24
C HIS A 199 5.57 -24.20 -3.77
N PHE A 200 4.29 -24.51 -3.58
CA PHE A 200 3.38 -23.59 -2.92
C PHE A 200 2.64 -24.28 -1.77
N ALA A 201 2.30 -23.48 -0.77
CA ALA A 201 1.37 -23.84 0.30
C ALA A 201 0.21 -22.87 0.26
N GLU A 202 -0.99 -23.38 0.01
CA GLU A 202 -2.21 -22.60 0.09
C GLU A 202 -2.76 -22.66 1.51
N MET A 203 -3.00 -21.47 2.11
CA MET A 203 -3.50 -21.36 3.48
C MET A 203 -4.91 -20.79 3.53
N SER A 204 -5.79 -21.43 4.30
CA SER A 204 -7.12 -20.94 4.63
C SER A 204 -7.46 -21.26 6.09
N ASN A 205 -8.11 -20.33 6.78
CA ASN A 205 -8.58 -20.51 8.17
C ASN A 205 -7.52 -21.07 9.14
N GLY A 206 -6.28 -20.63 9.00
CA GLY A 206 -5.16 -21.05 9.85
C GLY A 206 -4.57 -22.43 9.55
N GLY A 207 -5.00 -23.10 8.49
CA GLY A 207 -4.50 -24.41 8.04
C GLY A 207 -3.91 -24.34 6.64
N ILE A 208 -3.11 -25.34 6.26
CA ILE A 208 -2.69 -25.57 4.88
C ILE A 208 -3.74 -26.46 4.20
N THR A 209 -4.33 -25.94 3.12
CA THR A 209 -5.36 -26.64 2.32
C THR A 209 -4.76 -27.38 1.14
N ALA A 210 -3.63 -26.88 0.60
CA ALA A 210 -2.87 -27.55 -0.45
C ALA A 210 -1.37 -27.28 -0.27
N TYR A 211 -0.55 -28.30 -0.52
CA TYR A 211 0.91 -28.21 -0.57
C TYR A 211 1.39 -29.04 -1.76
N ASN A 212 1.88 -28.39 -2.80
CA ASN A 212 2.20 -29.04 -4.08
C ASN A 212 3.35 -28.33 -4.80
N SER A 213 3.83 -28.98 -5.86
CA SER A 213 4.74 -28.33 -6.83
C SER A 213 4.07 -27.14 -7.49
N ILE A 214 4.85 -26.09 -7.78
CA ILE A 214 4.35 -24.83 -8.38
C ILE A 214 3.62 -25.07 -9.72
N ASN A 215 3.99 -26.09 -10.47
CA ASN A 215 3.35 -26.46 -11.73
C ASN A 215 1.89 -26.93 -11.59
N GLN A 216 1.45 -27.23 -10.37
CA GLN A 216 0.08 -27.65 -10.06
C GLN A 216 -0.77 -26.49 -9.51
N LEU A 217 -0.21 -25.28 -9.47
CA LEU A 217 -0.93 -24.09 -9.02
C LEU A 217 -2.02 -23.73 -10.04
N ASN A 218 -3.28 -23.93 -9.65
CA ASN A 218 -4.42 -23.48 -10.42
C ASN A 218 -4.88 -22.14 -9.87
N ILE A 219 -4.89 -21.12 -10.72
CA ILE A 219 -5.46 -19.82 -10.38
C ILE A 219 -6.97 -19.94 -10.55
N THR A 220 -7.69 -20.18 -9.46
CA THR A 220 -9.16 -20.11 -9.45
C THR A 220 -9.60 -18.66 -9.40
N GLU A 221 -10.54 -18.29 -10.29
CA GLU A 221 -11.20 -16.98 -10.21
C GLU A 221 -11.87 -16.84 -8.85
N THR A 222 -11.51 -15.77 -8.12
CA THR A 222 -12.03 -15.48 -6.78
C THR A 222 -13.51 -15.07 -6.88
N GLN A 223 -14.33 -15.65 -6.00
CA GLN A 223 -15.75 -15.28 -5.91
C GLN A 223 -15.88 -13.82 -5.47
N GLN A 224 -16.70 -13.06 -6.19
CA GLN A 224 -17.09 -11.71 -5.82
C GLN A 224 -17.83 -11.70 -4.48
N THR A 225 -17.46 -10.81 -3.60
CA THR A 225 -18.24 -10.50 -2.41
C THR A 225 -19.25 -9.41 -2.79
N ASP A 226 -20.48 -9.79 -3.13
CA ASP A 226 -21.53 -8.82 -3.37
C ASP A 226 -22.00 -8.21 -2.06
N PHE A 227 -22.14 -6.88 -2.05
CA PHE A 227 -22.77 -6.17 -0.95
C PHE A 227 -24.30 -6.35 -1.07
N ASN A 228 -24.87 -7.20 -0.19
CA ASN A 228 -26.31 -7.53 -0.21
C ASN A 228 -27.24 -6.40 0.25
N LYS A 229 -26.69 -5.26 0.68
CA LYS A 229 -27.45 -4.10 1.17
C LYS A 229 -27.37 -2.96 0.16
N PRO A 230 -28.39 -2.09 0.11
CA PRO A 230 -28.38 -0.93 -0.79
C PRO A 230 -27.25 0.03 -0.40
N LEU A 231 -26.58 0.59 -1.41
CA LEU A 231 -25.54 1.58 -1.23
C LEU A 231 -26.12 2.82 -0.52
N PRO A 232 -25.46 3.35 0.54
CA PRO A 232 -25.88 4.61 1.15
C PRO A 232 -25.96 5.75 0.15
N VAL A 233 -26.97 6.61 0.30
CA VAL A 233 -27.19 7.72 -0.63
C VAL A 233 -26.03 8.70 -0.54
N ILE A 234 -25.33 8.90 -1.65
CA ILE A 234 -24.30 9.92 -1.82
C ILE A 234 -24.95 11.11 -2.50
N LYS A 235 -25.09 12.20 -1.77
CA LYS A 235 -25.63 13.46 -2.30
C LYS A 235 -24.53 14.18 -3.06
N ASN A 236 -24.28 13.77 -4.30
CA ASN A 236 -23.32 14.47 -5.14
C ASN A 236 -23.91 15.82 -5.59
N PRO A 237 -23.38 16.97 -5.14
CA PRO A 237 -23.83 18.25 -5.65
C PRO A 237 -23.49 18.31 -7.15
N SER A 238 -24.49 18.65 -7.98
CA SER A 238 -24.26 18.93 -9.40
C SER A 238 -23.26 20.08 -9.52
N VAL A 239 -22.10 19.78 -10.13
CA VAL A 239 -21.09 20.78 -10.46
C VAL A 239 -21.10 20.90 -11.97
N ASP A 240 -21.59 22.02 -12.50
CA ASP A 240 -21.60 22.29 -13.93
C ASP A 240 -20.23 22.77 -14.44
N GLU A 241 -19.30 23.01 -13.54
CA GLU A 241 -17.97 23.54 -13.85
C GLU A 241 -16.92 22.40 -13.95
N VAL A 242 -15.88 22.67 -14.73
CA VAL A 242 -14.69 21.79 -14.82
C VAL A 242 -14.12 21.55 -13.43
N LEU A 243 -13.89 20.28 -13.06
CA LEU A 243 -13.40 19.92 -11.73
C LEU A 243 -11.94 20.27 -11.53
N ILE A 244 -11.12 19.97 -12.54
CA ILE A 244 -9.68 20.27 -12.54
C ILE A 244 -9.30 20.84 -13.90
N ARG A 245 -8.59 21.97 -13.92
CA ARG A 245 -7.93 22.51 -15.11
C ARG A 245 -6.55 23.00 -14.73
N MET A 246 -5.54 22.45 -15.41
CA MET A 246 -4.14 22.79 -15.28
C MET A 246 -3.60 23.28 -16.62
N GLU A 247 -2.92 24.42 -16.63
CA GLU A 247 -2.38 25.06 -17.84
C GLU A 247 -0.90 25.35 -17.63
N ASN A 248 -0.05 24.64 -18.38
CA ASN A 248 1.41 24.77 -18.37
C ASN A 248 2.03 24.66 -16.96
N VAL A 249 1.46 23.78 -16.11
CA VAL A 249 1.88 23.64 -14.71
C VAL A 249 3.24 22.96 -14.64
N THR A 250 4.20 23.62 -14.01
CA THR A 250 5.55 23.10 -13.78
C THR A 250 5.93 23.22 -12.32
N ILE A 251 6.29 22.10 -11.70
CA ILE A 251 6.68 22.00 -10.30
C ILE A 251 8.11 21.53 -10.18
N GLN A 252 8.91 22.25 -9.40
CA GLN A 252 10.32 21.91 -9.18
C GLN A 252 10.70 22.02 -7.70
N TYR A 253 11.62 21.18 -7.29
CA TYR A 253 12.26 21.22 -5.96
C TYR A 253 13.78 21.16 -6.13
N ASN A 254 14.50 22.08 -5.52
CA ASN A 254 15.98 22.13 -5.56
C ASN A 254 16.55 21.92 -6.98
N ASN A 255 16.06 22.68 -7.97
CA ASN A 255 16.40 22.57 -9.38
C ASN A 255 15.99 21.26 -10.10
N ASN A 256 15.35 20.33 -9.43
CA ASN A 256 14.79 19.13 -10.06
C ASN A 256 13.33 19.37 -10.46
N ILE A 257 13.04 19.27 -11.74
CA ILE A 257 11.67 19.36 -12.28
C ILE A 257 10.97 18.03 -11.98
N ILE A 258 9.88 18.08 -11.23
CA ILE A 258 9.06 16.92 -10.86
C ILE A 258 7.82 16.81 -11.76
N LEU A 259 7.19 17.95 -12.10
CA LEU A 259 6.12 18.02 -13.09
C LEU A 259 6.51 19.07 -14.12
N ASN A 260 6.38 18.73 -15.38
CA ASN A 260 6.83 19.58 -16.50
C ASN A 260 5.69 19.81 -17.48
N ASN A 261 5.24 21.07 -17.56
CA ASN A 261 4.27 21.52 -18.55
C ASN A 261 2.97 20.69 -18.56
N ILE A 262 2.37 20.47 -17.38
CA ILE A 262 1.11 19.72 -17.26
C ILE A 262 -0.03 20.57 -17.84
N ASN A 263 -0.65 20.07 -18.90
CA ASN A 263 -1.89 20.57 -19.47
C ASN A 263 -2.93 19.47 -19.35
N TRP A 264 -3.90 19.64 -18.43
CA TRP A 264 -4.85 18.59 -18.09
C TRP A 264 -6.18 19.16 -17.64
N GLN A 265 -7.26 18.51 -18.06
CA GLN A 265 -8.62 18.85 -17.66
C GLN A 265 -9.42 17.62 -17.26
N VAL A 266 -10.18 17.74 -16.18
CA VAL A 266 -11.12 16.71 -15.69
C VAL A 266 -12.50 17.32 -15.59
N ASN A 267 -13.45 16.72 -16.29
CA ASN A 267 -14.87 17.15 -16.26
C ASN A 267 -15.67 16.33 -15.23
N PRO A 268 -16.84 16.84 -14.80
CA PRO A 268 -17.74 16.10 -13.93
C PRO A 268 -18.11 14.72 -14.52
N GLY A 269 -18.13 13.68 -13.66
CA GLY A 269 -18.42 12.31 -14.05
C GLY A 269 -17.27 11.56 -14.74
N GLU A 270 -16.14 12.19 -15.03
CA GLU A 270 -15.00 11.48 -15.60
C GLU A 270 -14.21 10.70 -14.56
N CYS A 271 -13.80 9.49 -14.95
CA CYS A 271 -12.91 8.64 -14.16
C CYS A 271 -11.57 8.50 -14.90
N TRP A 272 -10.49 8.88 -14.21
CA TRP A 272 -9.14 8.93 -14.74
C TRP A 272 -8.20 8.00 -13.99
N GLN A 273 -7.37 7.26 -14.72
CA GLN A 273 -6.20 6.61 -14.17
C GLN A 273 -4.99 7.50 -14.30
N ILE A 274 -4.23 7.67 -13.21
CA ILE A 274 -2.94 8.35 -13.22
C ILE A 274 -1.85 7.27 -13.13
N LYS A 275 -1.10 7.09 -14.22
CA LYS A 275 0.01 6.11 -14.35
C LYS A 275 1.37 6.79 -14.29
N GLY A 276 2.39 6.01 -14.02
CA GLY A 276 3.81 6.40 -14.06
C GLY A 276 4.64 5.59 -13.07
N HIS A 277 5.93 5.46 -13.31
CA HIS A 277 6.86 4.80 -12.40
C HIS A 277 6.94 5.53 -11.04
N ASN A 278 7.56 4.90 -10.05
CA ASN A 278 7.82 5.57 -8.77
C ASN A 278 8.73 6.78 -8.99
N GLY A 279 8.38 7.92 -8.36
CA GLY A 279 9.07 9.19 -8.60
C GLY A 279 8.64 9.95 -9.87
N ALA A 280 7.67 9.46 -10.66
CA ALA A 280 7.18 10.16 -11.85
C ALA A 280 6.38 11.44 -11.57
N GLY A 281 6.09 11.77 -10.29
CA GLY A 281 5.36 12.97 -9.91
C GLY A 281 3.87 12.75 -9.55
N LYS A 282 3.39 11.50 -9.49
CA LYS A 282 1.96 11.19 -9.19
C LYS A 282 1.48 11.80 -7.86
N SER A 283 2.23 11.58 -6.79
CA SER A 283 1.89 12.12 -5.45
C SER A 283 2.01 13.65 -5.41
N THR A 284 2.95 14.24 -6.18
CA THR A 284 3.04 15.70 -6.34
C THR A 284 1.82 16.25 -7.05
N LEU A 285 1.36 15.58 -8.12
CA LEU A 285 0.13 15.97 -8.82
C LEU A 285 -1.08 15.91 -7.91
N LEU A 286 -1.24 14.83 -7.12
CA LEU A 286 -2.33 14.73 -6.13
C LEU A 286 -2.25 15.80 -5.04
N SER A 287 -1.06 16.15 -4.57
CA SER A 287 -0.88 17.19 -3.56
C SER A 287 -1.32 18.59 -4.04
N LEU A 288 -1.17 18.87 -5.34
CA LEU A 288 -1.69 20.10 -5.96
C LEU A 288 -3.22 20.12 -5.95
N ILE A 289 -3.86 18.97 -6.23
CA ILE A 289 -5.31 18.81 -6.28
C ILE A 289 -5.91 18.88 -4.88
N ASN A 290 -5.31 18.19 -3.89
CA ASN A 290 -5.77 18.21 -2.50
C ASN A 290 -5.52 19.55 -1.77
N GLY A 291 -4.80 20.47 -2.41
CA GLY A 291 -4.46 21.77 -1.82
C GLY A 291 -3.31 21.72 -0.81
N ASP A 292 -2.60 20.62 -0.69
CA ASP A 292 -1.50 20.44 0.28
C ASP A 292 -0.17 21.00 -0.24
N ASN A 293 -0.05 21.32 -1.54
CA ASN A 293 1.17 21.82 -2.15
C ASN A 293 1.14 23.34 -2.30
N PRO A 294 2.04 24.08 -1.62
CA PRO A 294 2.04 25.55 -1.67
C PRO A 294 2.44 26.11 -3.05
N GLN A 295 3.17 25.36 -3.89
CA GLN A 295 3.49 25.82 -5.25
C GLN A 295 2.26 25.95 -6.15
N ALA A 296 1.12 25.35 -5.77
CA ALA A 296 -0.14 25.51 -6.50
C ALA A 296 -0.57 26.98 -6.69
N TYR A 297 -0.24 27.85 -5.74
CA TYR A 297 -0.60 29.28 -5.78
C TYR A 297 0.13 30.06 -6.88
N ALA A 298 1.31 29.61 -7.27
CA ALA A 298 2.11 30.23 -8.33
C ALA A 298 1.78 29.70 -9.73
N GLN A 299 0.89 28.71 -9.84
CA GLN A 299 0.60 28.00 -11.09
C GLN A 299 -0.82 28.36 -11.62
N GLN A 300 -1.07 28.01 -12.89
CA GLN A 300 -2.41 28.14 -13.48
C GLN A 300 -3.19 26.85 -13.20
N ILE A 301 -3.66 26.73 -11.97
CA ILE A 301 -4.46 25.59 -11.50
C ILE A 301 -5.82 26.08 -11.08
N TYR A 302 -6.85 25.48 -11.65
CA TYR A 302 -8.24 25.73 -11.35
C TYR A 302 -8.88 24.47 -10.77
N LEU A 303 -9.49 24.59 -9.60
CA LEU A 303 -10.21 23.48 -8.95
C LEU A 303 -11.66 23.91 -8.75
N PHE A 304 -12.59 23.09 -9.24
CA PHE A 304 -14.02 23.35 -9.14
C PHE A 304 -14.41 24.77 -9.62
N GLY A 305 -13.87 25.14 -10.79
CA GLY A 305 -14.10 26.44 -11.43
C GLY A 305 -13.29 27.61 -10.86
N LYS A 306 -12.60 27.47 -9.72
CA LYS A 306 -11.86 28.56 -9.06
C LYS A 306 -10.36 28.41 -9.24
N LYS A 307 -9.68 29.51 -9.60
CA LYS A 307 -8.23 29.57 -9.64
C LYS A 307 -7.65 29.44 -8.23
N ARG A 308 -6.59 28.65 -8.07
CA ARG A 308 -5.88 28.55 -6.78
C ARG A 308 -5.34 29.91 -6.34
N GLY A 309 -5.65 30.30 -5.09
CA GLY A 309 -5.25 31.59 -4.54
C GLY A 309 -6.24 32.75 -4.82
N SER A 310 -7.45 32.47 -5.35
CA SER A 310 -8.47 33.49 -5.59
C SER A 310 -9.41 33.75 -4.39
N GLY A 311 -9.03 33.25 -3.20
CA GLY A 311 -9.77 33.46 -1.95
C GLY A 311 -10.44 32.20 -1.38
N GLU A 312 -10.32 31.04 -2.03
CA GLU A 312 -10.77 29.75 -1.50
C GLU A 312 -9.84 29.26 -0.40
N SER A 313 -10.40 28.66 0.63
CA SER A 313 -9.64 27.98 1.68
C SER A 313 -9.27 26.54 1.25
N ILE A 314 -8.23 25.98 1.86
CA ILE A 314 -7.88 24.57 1.69
C ILE A 314 -9.06 23.67 2.09
N TRP A 315 -9.81 24.07 3.10
CA TRP A 315 -10.98 23.32 3.59
C TRP A 315 -12.13 23.27 2.59
N ASP A 316 -12.32 24.33 1.78
CA ASP A 316 -13.34 24.35 0.73
C ASP A 316 -13.02 23.35 -0.37
N ILE A 317 -11.74 23.10 -0.63
CA ILE A 317 -11.27 22.07 -1.57
C ILE A 317 -11.42 20.69 -0.92
N LYS A 318 -10.90 20.50 0.29
CA LYS A 318 -10.94 19.21 0.99
C LYS A 318 -12.37 18.70 1.19
N LYS A 319 -13.34 19.57 1.44
CA LYS A 319 -14.75 19.16 1.51
C LYS A 319 -15.28 18.52 0.24
N LYS A 320 -14.77 18.92 -0.93
CA LYS A 320 -15.21 18.42 -2.24
C LYS A 320 -14.46 17.17 -2.70
N ILE A 321 -13.35 16.81 -2.06
CA ILE A 321 -12.51 15.68 -2.45
C ILE A 321 -12.51 14.64 -1.35
N GLY A 322 -12.97 13.43 -1.67
CA GLY A 322 -12.75 12.25 -0.83
C GLY A 322 -11.37 11.66 -1.12
N PHE A 323 -10.48 11.60 -0.15
CA PHE A 323 -9.13 11.09 -0.33
C PHE A 323 -8.93 9.75 0.37
N VAL A 324 -8.37 8.77 -0.36
CA VAL A 324 -8.01 7.45 0.14
C VAL A 324 -6.58 7.14 -0.26
N SER A 325 -5.74 6.77 0.71
CA SER A 325 -4.43 6.15 0.48
C SER A 325 -4.18 5.08 1.54
N PRO A 326 -3.37 4.04 1.24
CA PRO A 326 -3.02 3.01 2.23
C PRO A 326 -2.31 3.60 3.45
N GLU A 327 -1.53 4.63 3.21
CA GLU A 327 -0.72 5.28 4.24
C GLU A 327 -1.55 6.08 5.23
N LEU A 328 -2.75 6.53 4.83
CA LEU A 328 -3.66 7.28 5.70
C LEU A 328 -3.99 6.53 6.99
N TYR A 329 -4.04 5.18 6.93
CA TYR A 329 -4.22 4.33 8.09
C TYR A 329 -3.16 4.55 9.18
N ASN A 330 -1.89 4.76 8.78
CA ASN A 330 -0.76 4.87 9.70
C ASN A 330 -0.78 6.16 10.55
N PHE A 331 -1.60 7.14 10.17
CA PHE A 331 -1.72 8.41 10.89
C PHE A 331 -2.79 8.40 11.96
N PHE A 332 -3.69 7.43 11.96
CA PHE A 332 -4.68 7.30 13.03
C PHE A 332 -4.01 6.89 14.35
N ASP A 333 -4.48 7.48 15.44
CA ASP A 333 -4.12 7.02 16.77
C ASP A 333 -4.46 5.53 16.93
N ARG A 334 -3.61 4.77 17.63
CA ARG A 334 -3.80 3.33 17.86
C ARG A 334 -5.11 2.98 18.57
N ASN A 335 -5.67 3.95 19.30
CA ASN A 335 -6.94 3.81 20.02
C ASN A 335 -8.16 4.27 19.20
N THR A 336 -8.00 4.65 17.93
CA THR A 336 -9.10 5.08 17.08
C THR A 336 -10.03 3.90 16.78
N THR A 337 -11.33 4.05 17.06
CA THR A 337 -12.34 3.07 16.68
C THR A 337 -12.76 3.21 15.23
N VAL A 338 -13.40 2.18 14.68
CA VAL A 338 -13.90 2.15 13.31
C VAL A 338 -14.87 3.30 13.04
N GLU A 339 -15.86 3.51 13.93
CA GLU A 339 -16.82 4.60 13.80
C GLU A 339 -16.18 5.99 13.89
N GLN A 340 -15.17 6.15 14.76
CA GLN A 340 -14.40 7.39 14.86
C GLN A 340 -13.60 7.67 13.59
N ALA A 341 -12.99 6.64 13.00
CA ALA A 341 -12.26 6.77 11.75
C ALA A 341 -13.18 7.24 10.62
N ILE A 342 -14.37 6.63 10.45
CA ILE A 342 -15.37 7.06 9.46
C ILE A 342 -15.84 8.49 9.77
N GLY A 343 -16.22 8.78 11.01
CA GLY A 343 -16.76 10.09 11.44
C GLY A 343 -15.76 11.23 11.26
N SER A 344 -14.46 10.98 11.35
CA SER A 344 -13.40 11.96 11.10
C SER A 344 -13.45 12.54 9.67
N GLY A 345 -14.04 11.80 8.73
CA GLY A 345 -14.22 12.22 7.35
C GLY A 345 -15.11 13.45 7.16
N PHE A 346 -16.07 13.70 8.04
CA PHE A 346 -16.87 14.92 8.01
C PHE A 346 -16.05 16.20 8.17
N PHE A 347 -14.90 16.10 8.84
CA PHE A 347 -14.05 17.24 9.19
C PHE A 347 -12.69 17.21 8.49
N ASP A 348 -12.42 16.19 7.67
CA ASP A 348 -11.12 15.94 7.03
C ASP A 348 -9.93 15.89 8.01
N THR A 349 -10.19 15.46 9.25
CA THR A 349 -9.18 15.30 10.30
C THR A 349 -8.73 13.86 10.43
N ILE A 350 -7.54 13.65 10.94
CA ILE A 350 -7.05 12.31 11.33
C ILE A 350 -7.40 12.13 12.80
N GLY A 351 -8.51 11.44 13.04
CA GLY A 351 -9.15 11.34 14.36
C GLY A 351 -10.39 12.22 14.48
N LEU A 352 -11.30 11.81 15.36
CA LEU A 352 -12.57 12.50 15.60
C LEU A 352 -12.46 13.40 16.84
N PHE A 353 -12.28 14.71 16.62
CA PHE A 353 -12.10 15.73 17.67
C PHE A 353 -13.35 16.56 17.93
N ARG A 354 -14.44 16.34 17.19
CA ARG A 354 -15.70 17.07 17.30
C ARG A 354 -16.85 16.10 17.54
N LYS A 355 -17.84 16.56 18.33
CA LYS A 355 -19.06 15.80 18.57
C LYS A 355 -19.89 15.72 17.28
N LEU A 356 -20.32 14.51 16.95
CA LEU A 356 -21.21 14.26 15.82
C LEU A 356 -22.65 14.63 16.20
N ASN A 357 -23.40 15.14 15.21
CA ASN A 357 -24.86 15.27 15.35
C ASN A 357 -25.56 13.94 15.01
N GLU A 358 -26.87 13.88 15.23
CA GLU A 358 -27.67 12.67 14.98
C GLU A 358 -27.63 12.21 13.51
N GLN A 359 -27.73 13.14 12.56
CA GLN A 359 -27.68 12.83 11.13
C GLN A 359 -26.33 12.25 10.72
N GLN A 360 -25.22 12.80 11.24
CA GLN A 360 -23.88 12.29 10.99
C GLN A 360 -23.71 10.88 11.58
N THR A 361 -24.23 10.66 12.78
CA THR A 361 -24.20 9.35 13.41
C THR A 361 -25.02 8.30 12.64
N LEU A 362 -26.20 8.67 12.13
CA LEU A 362 -27.01 7.79 11.29
C LEU A 362 -26.25 7.43 10.00
N LYS A 363 -25.64 8.40 9.35
CA LYS A 363 -24.88 8.16 8.11
C LYS A 363 -23.68 7.21 8.31
N ILE A 364 -22.99 7.30 9.45
CA ILE A 364 -21.94 6.34 9.82
C ILE A 364 -22.52 4.91 9.94
N LYS A 365 -23.69 4.78 10.61
CA LYS A 365 -24.35 3.48 10.77
C LYS A 365 -24.78 2.89 9.42
N GLU A 366 -25.25 3.71 8.48
CA GLU A 366 -25.58 3.25 7.12
C GLU A 366 -24.35 2.66 6.41
N TRP A 367 -23.18 3.34 6.44
CA TRP A 367 -21.94 2.82 5.88
C TRP A 367 -21.45 1.56 6.58
N LEU A 368 -21.50 1.52 7.92
CA LEU A 368 -21.15 0.31 8.68
C LEU A 368 -22.06 -0.87 8.32
N SER A 369 -23.36 -0.60 8.18
CA SER A 369 -24.33 -1.61 7.78
C SER A 369 -24.07 -2.12 6.37
N PHE A 370 -23.84 -1.24 5.43
CA PHE A 370 -23.53 -1.59 4.05
C PHE A 370 -22.31 -2.54 3.96
N PHE A 371 -21.26 -2.27 4.72
CA PHE A 371 -20.05 -3.09 4.76
C PHE A 371 -20.13 -4.29 5.72
N SER A 372 -21.27 -4.50 6.39
CA SER A 372 -21.44 -5.56 7.42
C SER A 372 -20.41 -5.45 8.56
N LEU A 373 -20.08 -4.20 8.93
CA LEU A 373 -19.13 -3.87 9.99
C LEU A 373 -19.77 -3.35 11.28
N GLU A 374 -21.10 -3.47 11.45
CA GLU A 374 -21.84 -2.97 12.62
C GLU A 374 -21.29 -3.53 13.94
N SER A 375 -20.99 -4.83 13.96
CA SER A 375 -20.42 -5.51 15.15
C SER A 375 -18.98 -5.08 15.47
N LYS A 376 -18.33 -4.35 14.56
CA LYS A 376 -16.96 -3.86 14.69
C LYS A 376 -16.87 -2.35 14.88
N ALA A 377 -17.99 -1.62 14.95
CA ALA A 377 -18.05 -0.16 15.05
C ALA A 377 -17.17 0.41 16.18
N THR A 378 -17.23 -0.20 17.36
CA THR A 378 -16.46 0.20 18.55
C THR A 378 -15.10 -0.48 18.68
N LYS A 379 -14.76 -1.42 17.78
CA LYS A 379 -13.44 -2.05 17.78
C LYS A 379 -12.39 -1.07 17.27
N LEU A 380 -11.15 -1.26 17.71
CA LEU A 380 -10.02 -0.48 17.21
C LEU A 380 -9.79 -0.78 15.72
N LEU A 381 -9.47 0.26 14.96
CA LEU A 381 -9.18 0.16 13.52
C LEU A 381 -8.04 -0.83 13.24
N SER A 382 -7.07 -0.94 14.16
CA SER A 382 -5.94 -1.87 14.08
C SER A 382 -6.31 -3.35 14.17
N TYR A 383 -7.52 -3.68 14.60
CA TYR A 383 -8.00 -5.08 14.69
C TYR A 383 -8.72 -5.55 13.42
N LEU A 384 -8.93 -4.66 12.48
CA LEU A 384 -9.53 -4.98 11.19
C LEU A 384 -8.50 -5.60 10.24
N SER A 385 -8.97 -6.47 9.34
CA SER A 385 -8.16 -6.91 8.19
C SER A 385 -7.86 -5.75 7.24
N ASN A 386 -6.84 -5.88 6.40
CA ASN A 386 -6.47 -4.83 5.43
C ASN A 386 -7.64 -4.45 4.52
N GLY A 387 -8.44 -5.43 4.06
CA GLY A 387 -9.63 -5.17 3.25
C GLY A 387 -10.68 -4.36 4.01
N GLU A 388 -10.99 -4.72 5.26
CA GLU A 388 -11.93 -3.97 6.09
C GLU A 388 -11.44 -2.56 6.41
N GLN A 389 -10.14 -2.40 6.70
CA GLN A 389 -9.54 -1.08 6.87
C GLN A 389 -9.72 -0.22 5.61
N ARG A 390 -9.57 -0.82 4.43
CA ARG A 390 -9.77 -0.13 3.17
C ARG A 390 -11.22 0.31 2.97
N LEU A 391 -12.19 -0.54 3.28
CA LEU A 391 -13.61 -0.19 3.26
C LEU A 391 -13.92 0.97 4.21
N VAL A 392 -13.35 0.97 5.42
CA VAL A 392 -13.49 2.06 6.39
C VAL A 392 -12.92 3.37 5.84
N LEU A 393 -11.75 3.35 5.18
CA LEU A 393 -11.16 4.55 4.57
C LEU A 393 -11.99 5.06 3.37
N ILE A 394 -12.60 4.17 2.59
CA ILE A 394 -13.53 4.54 1.52
C ILE A 394 -14.80 5.16 2.10
N ALA A 395 -15.40 4.56 3.15
CA ALA A 395 -16.54 5.16 3.84
C ALA A 395 -16.19 6.56 4.40
N ARG A 396 -15.02 6.69 5.02
CA ARG A 396 -14.52 7.98 5.51
C ARG A 396 -14.41 9.03 4.40
N ALA A 397 -13.94 8.65 3.22
CA ALA A 397 -13.82 9.56 2.08
C ALA A 397 -15.19 9.98 1.54
N LEU A 398 -16.18 9.09 1.57
CA LEU A 398 -17.54 9.31 1.03
C LEU A 398 -18.52 9.96 2.03
N ILE A 399 -18.24 9.90 3.33
CA ILE A 399 -19.18 10.29 4.39
C ILE A 399 -19.63 11.76 4.28
N LYS A 400 -18.81 12.62 3.68
CA LYS A 400 -19.05 14.06 3.49
C LYS A 400 -19.69 14.42 2.14
N ASP A 401 -20.12 13.44 1.34
CA ASP A 401 -20.66 13.62 -0.01
C ASP A 401 -19.71 14.40 -0.95
N PRO A 402 -18.50 13.89 -1.21
CA PRO A 402 -17.54 14.60 -2.05
C PRO A 402 -17.97 14.61 -3.51
N VAL A 403 -17.51 15.62 -4.26
CA VAL A 403 -17.73 15.74 -5.72
C VAL A 403 -16.80 14.79 -6.48
N MET A 404 -15.64 14.50 -5.92
CA MET A 404 -14.59 13.69 -6.54
C MET A 404 -13.91 12.80 -5.51
N LEU A 405 -13.55 11.58 -5.91
CA LEU A 405 -12.65 10.70 -5.17
C LEU A 405 -11.25 10.73 -5.75
N ALA A 406 -10.26 10.93 -4.89
CA ALA A 406 -8.85 10.75 -5.20
C ALA A 406 -8.33 9.50 -4.47
N LEU A 407 -8.03 8.46 -5.25
CA LEU A 407 -7.72 7.12 -4.78
C LEU A 407 -6.25 6.82 -5.11
N ASP A 408 -5.38 6.93 -4.12
CA ASP A 408 -3.94 6.66 -4.27
C ASP A 408 -3.65 5.22 -3.85
N GLU A 409 -3.39 4.35 -4.81
CA GLU A 409 -3.13 2.91 -4.65
C GLU A 409 -4.16 2.21 -3.72
N PRO A 410 -5.47 2.35 -3.96
CA PRO A 410 -6.50 1.87 -3.02
C PRO A 410 -6.49 0.35 -2.84
N CYS A 411 -5.94 -0.41 -3.77
CA CYS A 411 -5.84 -1.86 -3.72
C CYS A 411 -4.51 -2.38 -3.15
N GLN A 412 -3.58 -1.50 -2.78
CA GLN A 412 -2.27 -1.91 -2.29
C GLN A 412 -2.37 -2.81 -1.05
N GLY A 413 -1.70 -3.98 -1.10
CA GLY A 413 -1.62 -4.94 0.01
C GLY A 413 -2.87 -5.80 0.23
N LEU A 414 -3.85 -5.70 -0.66
CA LEU A 414 -5.05 -6.54 -0.70
C LEU A 414 -4.78 -7.83 -1.46
N ASP A 415 -5.59 -8.86 -1.19
CA ASP A 415 -5.63 -10.08 -2.00
C ASP A 415 -6.60 -9.90 -3.19
N ASP A 416 -6.57 -10.84 -4.16
CA ASP A 416 -7.33 -10.75 -5.41
C ASP A 416 -8.85 -10.63 -5.16
N SER A 417 -9.39 -11.32 -4.16
CA SER A 417 -10.80 -11.23 -3.77
C SER A 417 -11.16 -9.84 -3.25
N GLN A 418 -10.29 -9.27 -2.41
CA GLN A 418 -10.46 -7.92 -1.87
C GLN A 418 -10.33 -6.86 -2.97
N ILE A 419 -9.39 -7.04 -3.92
CA ILE A 419 -9.24 -6.16 -5.08
C ILE A 419 -10.53 -6.14 -5.91
N THR A 420 -11.06 -7.32 -6.26
CA THR A 420 -12.32 -7.45 -6.99
C THR A 420 -13.48 -6.79 -6.24
N THR A 421 -13.55 -6.98 -4.92
CA THR A 421 -14.58 -6.34 -4.08
C THR A 421 -14.48 -4.82 -4.11
N ILE A 422 -13.27 -4.24 -3.98
CA ILE A 422 -13.07 -2.79 -3.99
C ILE A 422 -13.34 -2.19 -5.37
N THR A 423 -12.87 -2.82 -6.45
CA THR A 423 -13.10 -2.32 -7.81
C THR A 423 -14.59 -2.31 -8.15
N HIS A 424 -15.32 -3.38 -7.83
CA HIS A 424 -16.76 -3.47 -8.01
C HIS A 424 -17.52 -2.42 -7.16
N LEU A 425 -17.12 -2.23 -5.90
CA LEU A 425 -17.68 -1.17 -5.06
C LEU A 425 -17.52 0.21 -5.69
N LEU A 426 -16.33 0.54 -6.20
CA LEU A 426 -16.07 1.84 -6.83
C LEU A 426 -16.91 2.02 -8.11
N GLU A 427 -17.13 0.95 -8.89
CA GLU A 427 -18.03 0.96 -10.05
C GLU A 427 -19.47 1.23 -9.63
N GLN A 428 -19.99 0.55 -8.60
CA GLN A 428 -21.34 0.78 -8.07
C GLN A 428 -21.49 2.24 -7.56
N ILE A 429 -20.49 2.76 -6.86
CA ILE A 429 -20.48 4.16 -6.39
C ILE A 429 -20.57 5.13 -7.58
N HIS A 430 -19.75 4.93 -8.62
CA HIS A 430 -19.77 5.78 -9.81
C HIS A 430 -21.12 5.71 -10.52
N GLN A 431 -21.65 4.50 -10.77
CA GLN A 431 -22.92 4.29 -11.45
C GLN A 431 -24.10 4.93 -10.71
N SER A 432 -24.11 4.91 -9.37
CA SER A 432 -25.21 5.42 -8.56
C SER A 432 -25.16 6.94 -8.33
N SER A 433 -23.97 7.53 -8.30
CA SER A 433 -23.76 8.94 -7.89
C SER A 433 -23.11 9.80 -8.96
N ASN A 434 -22.63 9.21 -10.06
CA ASN A 434 -21.84 9.89 -11.11
C ASN A 434 -20.61 10.67 -10.54
N ILE A 435 -20.08 10.22 -9.41
CA ILE A 435 -18.90 10.85 -8.78
C ILE A 435 -17.68 10.67 -9.67
N SER A 436 -16.89 11.73 -9.84
CA SER A 436 -15.64 11.66 -10.58
C SER A 436 -14.54 10.97 -9.77
N MET A 437 -13.64 10.24 -10.44
CA MET A 437 -12.59 9.51 -9.76
C MET A 437 -11.21 9.75 -10.39
N LEU A 438 -10.22 9.97 -9.55
CA LEU A 438 -8.80 9.90 -9.90
C LEU A 438 -8.22 8.66 -9.25
N PHE A 439 -7.78 7.71 -10.06
CA PHE A 439 -7.33 6.40 -9.61
C PHE A 439 -5.85 6.21 -9.92
N ILE A 440 -5.01 6.09 -8.89
CA ILE A 440 -3.61 5.72 -9.06
C ILE A 440 -3.48 4.24 -8.78
N SER A 441 -3.00 3.47 -9.75
CA SER A 441 -2.55 2.09 -9.57
C SER A 441 -1.46 1.75 -10.58
N HIS A 442 -0.60 0.83 -10.19
CA HIS A 442 0.42 0.24 -11.05
C HIS A 442 -0.11 -0.94 -11.89
N TYR A 443 -1.30 -1.45 -11.56
CA TYR A 443 -1.90 -2.62 -12.20
C TYR A 443 -3.18 -2.27 -12.94
N ASP A 444 -3.28 -2.73 -14.17
CA ASP A 444 -4.53 -2.57 -14.95
C ASP A 444 -5.67 -3.45 -14.42
N SER A 445 -5.35 -4.57 -13.76
CA SER A 445 -6.32 -5.46 -13.12
C SER A 445 -7.00 -4.86 -11.89
N GLU A 446 -6.39 -3.85 -11.27
CA GLU A 446 -6.93 -3.16 -10.10
C GLU A 446 -7.83 -1.97 -10.47
N VAL A 447 -7.90 -1.62 -11.76
CA VAL A 447 -8.56 -0.39 -12.21
C VAL A 447 -10.01 -0.67 -12.56
N PRO A 448 -10.98 0.00 -11.92
CA PRO A 448 -12.41 -0.16 -12.21
C PRO A 448 -12.75 0.09 -13.69
N SER A 449 -13.77 -0.58 -14.20
CA SER A 449 -14.19 -0.48 -15.60
C SER A 449 -14.75 0.91 -15.97
N CYS A 450 -15.20 1.68 -14.98
CA CYS A 450 -15.65 3.07 -15.15
C CYS A 450 -14.51 4.03 -15.54
N VAL A 451 -13.25 3.67 -15.29
CA VAL A 451 -12.08 4.48 -15.65
C VAL A 451 -11.82 4.39 -17.14
N LYS A 452 -12.06 5.47 -17.88
CA LYS A 452 -11.95 5.56 -19.34
C LYS A 452 -10.78 6.42 -19.84
N HIS A 453 -10.21 7.22 -18.98
CA HIS A 453 -9.13 8.16 -19.32
C HIS A 453 -7.85 7.79 -18.59
N ILE A 454 -6.71 8.02 -19.24
CA ILE A 454 -5.39 7.78 -18.66
C ILE A 454 -4.56 9.04 -18.78
N LEU A 455 -3.98 9.48 -17.65
CA LEU A 455 -2.89 10.43 -17.59
C LEU A 455 -1.63 9.66 -17.20
N GLU A 456 -0.71 9.50 -18.13
CA GLU A 456 0.58 8.86 -17.89
C GLU A 456 1.67 9.89 -17.69
N LEU A 457 2.38 9.80 -16.57
CA LEU A 457 3.53 10.65 -16.25
C LEU A 457 4.83 9.90 -16.52
N ASN A 458 5.65 10.42 -17.42
CA ASN A 458 6.99 9.92 -17.66
C ASN A 458 8.00 11.02 -17.31
N LYS A 459 8.73 10.85 -16.19
CA LYS A 459 9.64 11.88 -15.65
C LYS A 459 8.99 13.27 -15.61
N GLY A 460 7.76 13.33 -15.09
CA GLY A 460 6.99 14.56 -14.95
C GLY A 460 6.31 15.08 -16.22
N VAL A 461 6.53 14.48 -17.38
CA VAL A 461 5.89 14.87 -18.64
C VAL A 461 4.58 14.08 -18.82
N PRO A 462 3.43 14.76 -19.06
CA PRO A 462 2.14 14.10 -19.18
C PRO A 462 1.91 13.56 -20.61
N THR A 463 1.27 12.40 -20.68
CA THR A 463 0.65 11.88 -21.90
C THR A 463 -0.78 11.49 -21.59
N ILE A 464 -1.74 11.95 -22.37
CA ILE A 464 -3.16 11.67 -22.20
C ILE A 464 -3.63 10.69 -23.26
N SER A 465 -4.34 9.65 -22.81
CA SER A 465 -4.94 8.64 -23.70
C SER A 465 -6.28 8.14 -23.16
N LYS A 466 -7.01 7.40 -23.98
CA LYS A 466 -8.22 6.69 -23.56
C LYS A 466 -7.90 5.23 -23.31
N ARG A 467 -8.50 4.67 -22.27
CA ARG A 467 -8.45 3.23 -22.00
C ARG A 467 -9.33 2.52 -23.02
N LYS A 468 -8.80 1.48 -23.65
CA LYS A 468 -9.51 0.65 -24.62
C LYS A 468 -10.52 -0.25 -23.93
#